data_d8a0c28c0024d1fde761755ed22814b6
#
_entry.id   d8a0c28c0024d1fde761755ed22814b6
#
_cell.length_a   1.000
_cell.length_b   1.000
_cell.length_c   1.000
_cell.angle_alpha   90.00
_cell.angle_beta   90.00
_cell.angle_gamma   90.00
#
_symmetry.space_group_name_H-M   'P 1'
#
loop_
_entity.id
_entity.type
_entity.pdbx_description
1 polymer ?
#
loop_
_entity_poly.entity_id
_entity_poly.type
_entity_poly.pdbx_seq_one_letter_code
_entity_poly.pdbx_strand_id
1 'polypeptide(L)'
;MTKVTIVGAGKYGSTTALRVAESDLASEVVMTDIIEGLPQGLALDINQSRYVEKYETKVIGTNDYSQTEGSEVVVITAGLPRKPGMSRMDLLSVNAAIVEEVTREIVKYSSNPKIIVVTNLSLIHISE
;
A
#
# COMPACT_ATOMS: atom_id res chain seq x y z
N MET A 1 -5.71 -19.20 -2.09
CA MET A 1 -4.58 -18.32 -2.43
C MET A 1 -4.84 -16.92 -1.87
N THR A 2 -3.92 -16.41 -1.07
CA THR A 2 -4.09 -15.13 -0.39
C THR A 2 -3.32 -14.03 -1.11
N LYS A 3 -4.01 -12.94 -1.42
CA LYS A 3 -3.39 -11.76 -2.00
C LYS A 3 -3.54 -10.59 -1.03
N VAL A 4 -2.45 -9.90 -0.79
CA VAL A 4 -2.40 -8.67 -0.01
C VAL A 4 -1.96 -7.54 -0.93
N THR A 5 -2.70 -6.45 -0.94
CA THR A 5 -2.34 -5.27 -1.72
C THR A 5 -1.88 -4.16 -0.79
N ILE A 6 -0.76 -3.53 -1.13
CA ILE A 6 -0.25 -2.34 -0.45
C ILE A 6 -0.39 -1.17 -1.42
N VAL A 7 -1.17 -0.18 -1.06
CA VAL A 7 -1.33 1.03 -1.86
C VAL A 7 -0.40 2.10 -1.31
N GLY A 8 0.55 2.50 -2.12
CA GLY A 8 1.63 3.39 -1.74
C GLY A 8 2.95 2.64 -1.64
N ALA A 9 3.94 3.06 -2.42
CA ALA A 9 5.25 2.41 -2.46
C ALA A 9 6.36 3.31 -1.88
N GLY A 10 5.99 4.20 -0.97
CA GLY A 10 6.95 4.99 -0.22
C GLY A 10 7.67 4.14 0.81
N LYS A 11 8.39 4.78 1.72
CA LYS A 11 9.15 4.06 2.75
C LYS A 11 8.27 3.14 3.59
N TYR A 12 7.10 3.63 4.00
CA TYR A 12 6.20 2.85 4.83
C TYR A 12 5.59 1.69 4.06
N GLY A 13 5.05 1.97 2.87
CA GLY A 13 4.40 0.94 2.04
C GLY A 13 5.36 -0.14 1.59
N SER A 14 6.55 0.24 1.11
CA SER A 14 7.54 -0.73 0.65
C SER A 14 8.07 -1.59 1.81
N THR A 15 8.25 -1.00 2.99
CA THR A 15 8.66 -1.76 4.17
C THR A 15 7.55 -2.73 4.60
N THR A 16 6.30 -2.30 4.55
CA THR A 16 5.16 -3.17 4.85
C THR A 16 5.11 -4.36 3.89
N ALA A 17 5.29 -4.09 2.59
CA ALA A 17 5.32 -5.15 1.59
C ALA A 17 6.44 -6.16 1.86
N LEU A 18 7.62 -5.66 2.21
CA LEU A 18 8.75 -6.52 2.55
C LEU A 18 8.45 -7.40 3.77
N ARG A 19 7.90 -6.82 4.82
CA ARG A 19 7.59 -7.57 6.05
C ARG A 19 6.53 -8.64 5.81
N VAL A 20 5.49 -8.32 5.05
CA VAL A 20 4.45 -9.29 4.71
C VAL A 20 5.05 -10.44 3.89
N ALA A 21 5.91 -10.11 2.92
CA ALA A 21 6.55 -11.13 2.09
C ALA A 21 7.49 -12.02 2.90
N GLU A 22 8.38 -11.44 3.71
CA GLU A 22 9.32 -12.19 4.54
C GLU A 22 8.62 -13.14 5.51
N SER A 23 7.47 -12.74 6.01
CA SER A 23 6.70 -13.54 6.96
C SER A 23 5.86 -14.63 6.27
N ASP A 24 5.88 -14.65 4.95
CA ASP A 24 5.15 -15.64 4.14
C ASP A 24 3.65 -15.68 4.47
N LEU A 25 3.09 -14.51 4.78
CA LEU A 25 1.69 -14.38 5.17
C LEU A 25 0.72 -14.49 4.01
N ALA A 26 1.20 -14.32 2.79
CA ALA A 26 0.38 -14.31 1.59
C ALA A 26 1.09 -15.03 0.46
N SER A 27 0.31 -15.51 -0.51
CA SER A 27 0.88 -16.08 -1.73
C SER A 27 1.44 -14.99 -2.62
N GLU A 28 0.79 -13.83 -2.60
CA GLU A 28 1.13 -12.71 -3.47
C GLU A 28 0.92 -11.39 -2.75
N VAL A 29 1.87 -10.49 -2.91
CA VAL A 29 1.76 -9.10 -2.44
C VAL A 29 1.81 -8.21 -3.67
N VAL A 30 0.79 -7.37 -3.84
CA VAL A 30 0.76 -6.38 -4.91
C VAL A 30 1.02 -5.02 -4.29
N MET A 31 2.01 -4.32 -4.82
CA MET A 31 2.36 -2.97 -4.38
C MET A 31 2.06 -2.02 -5.54
N THR A 32 1.20 -1.04 -5.30
CA THR A 32 0.84 -0.07 -6.34
C THR A 32 1.18 1.35 -5.90
N ASP A 33 1.56 2.17 -6.85
CA ASP A 33 1.86 3.58 -6.63
C ASP A 33 1.63 4.35 -7.93
N ILE A 34 1.41 5.65 -7.81
CA ILE A 34 1.24 6.53 -8.97
C ILE A 34 2.58 6.84 -9.64
N ILE A 35 3.70 6.70 -8.94
CA ILE A 35 5.02 6.97 -9.49
C ILE A 35 5.44 5.83 -10.41
N GLU A 36 5.55 6.13 -11.69
CA GLU A 36 5.87 5.13 -12.70
C GLU A 36 7.24 4.49 -12.43
N GLY A 37 7.26 3.17 -12.45
CA GLY A 37 8.48 2.40 -12.25
C GLY A 37 8.88 2.16 -10.80
N LEU A 38 8.37 2.97 -9.86
CA LEU A 38 8.76 2.83 -8.45
C LEU A 38 8.31 1.50 -7.85
N PRO A 39 7.03 1.12 -7.89
CA PRO A 39 6.62 -0.15 -7.29
C PRO A 39 7.25 -1.34 -7.99
N GLN A 40 7.45 -1.27 -9.30
CA GLN A 40 8.08 -2.36 -10.05
C GLN A 40 9.52 -2.59 -9.61
N GLY A 41 10.29 -1.50 -9.45
CA GLY A 41 11.68 -1.60 -9.00
C GLY A 41 11.81 -2.16 -7.59
N LEU A 42 10.96 -1.69 -6.69
CA LEU A 42 10.94 -2.17 -5.30
C LEU A 42 10.51 -3.64 -5.23
N ALA A 43 9.52 -4.03 -6.03
CA ALA A 43 9.08 -5.43 -6.09
C ALA A 43 10.20 -6.34 -6.58
N LEU A 44 10.96 -5.90 -7.57
CA LEU A 44 12.09 -6.66 -8.07
C LEU A 44 13.13 -6.89 -6.97
N ASP A 45 13.47 -5.84 -6.22
CA ASP A 45 14.43 -5.95 -5.12
C ASP A 45 13.95 -6.94 -4.06
N ILE A 46 12.67 -6.87 -3.67
CA ILE A 46 12.10 -7.77 -2.67
C ILE A 46 12.14 -9.22 -3.19
N ASN A 47 11.72 -9.44 -4.43
CA ASN A 47 11.71 -10.79 -5.00
C ASN A 47 13.11 -11.39 -5.06
N GLN A 48 14.14 -10.59 -5.30
CA GLN A 48 15.51 -11.07 -5.32
C GLN A 48 15.97 -11.56 -3.94
N SER A 49 15.42 -11.00 -2.86
CA SER A 49 15.78 -11.43 -1.51
C SER A 49 15.17 -12.77 -1.12
N ARG A 50 14.21 -13.30 -1.90
CA ARG A 50 13.58 -14.59 -1.61
C ARG A 50 14.56 -15.74 -1.48
N TYR A 51 15.60 -15.71 -2.26
CA TYR A 51 16.59 -16.79 -2.27
C TYR A 51 17.46 -16.80 -1.01
N VAL A 52 17.62 -15.65 -0.39
CA VAL A 52 18.40 -15.50 0.84
C VAL A 52 17.50 -15.69 2.06
N GLU A 53 16.35 -15.02 2.06
CA GLU A 53 15.42 -15.03 3.21
C GLU A 53 14.45 -16.21 3.19
N LYS A 54 14.40 -16.95 2.11
CA LYS A 54 13.65 -18.22 1.96
C LYS A 54 12.16 -18.10 2.21
N TYR A 55 11.48 -17.21 1.50
CA TYR A 55 10.02 -17.15 1.50
C TYR A 55 9.47 -17.42 0.10
N GLU A 56 8.21 -17.83 0.03
CA GLU A 56 7.54 -18.20 -1.21
C GLU A 56 6.73 -17.04 -1.83
N THR A 57 6.35 -16.06 -1.04
CA THR A 57 5.52 -14.94 -1.49
C THR A 57 6.13 -14.24 -2.70
N LYS A 58 5.29 -14.01 -3.72
CA LYS A 58 5.68 -13.19 -4.88
C LYS A 58 5.23 -11.75 -4.65
N VAL A 59 6.08 -10.80 -4.98
CA VAL A 59 5.75 -9.38 -4.91
C VAL A 59 5.62 -8.83 -6.33
N ILE A 60 4.51 -8.16 -6.61
CA ILE A 60 4.22 -7.56 -7.90
C ILE A 60 4.11 -6.05 -7.70
N GLY A 61 4.82 -5.28 -8.51
CA GLY A 61 4.69 -3.82 -8.54
C GLY A 61 3.89 -3.39 -9.76
N THR A 62 2.99 -2.44 -9.58
CA THR A 62 2.14 -1.96 -10.66
C THR A 62 1.80 -0.48 -10.46
N ASN A 63 1.45 0.18 -11.56
CA ASN A 63 0.95 1.56 -11.53
C ASN A 63 -0.56 1.64 -11.75
N ASP A 64 -1.23 0.51 -11.88
CA ASP A 64 -2.69 0.46 -11.99
C ASP A 64 -3.28 -0.49 -10.95
N TYR A 65 -4.60 -0.59 -10.92
CA TYR A 65 -5.29 -1.41 -9.93
C TYR A 65 -5.74 -2.77 -10.44
N SER A 66 -5.54 -3.08 -11.71
CA SER A 66 -6.01 -4.36 -12.27
C SER A 66 -5.34 -5.56 -11.60
N GLN A 67 -4.07 -5.41 -11.21
CA GLN A 67 -3.33 -6.46 -10.53
C GLN A 67 -3.80 -6.70 -9.09
N THR A 68 -4.60 -5.79 -8.54
CA THR A 68 -5.12 -5.92 -7.18
C THR A 68 -6.35 -6.82 -7.11
N GLU A 69 -6.83 -7.31 -8.24
CA GLU A 69 -8.03 -8.14 -8.30
C GLU A 69 -7.94 -9.32 -7.33
N GLY A 70 -9.01 -9.51 -6.57
CA GLY A 70 -9.09 -10.61 -5.63
C GLY A 70 -8.32 -10.43 -4.34
N SER A 71 -7.94 -9.19 -3.98
CA SER A 71 -7.25 -8.94 -2.72
C SER A 71 -8.12 -9.25 -1.53
N GLU A 72 -7.57 -9.97 -0.56
CA GLU A 72 -8.25 -10.25 0.71
C GLU A 72 -8.00 -9.15 1.72
N VAL A 73 -6.79 -8.59 1.72
CA VAL A 73 -6.41 -7.49 2.59
C VAL A 73 -5.76 -6.40 1.76
N VAL A 74 -6.15 -5.17 2.03
CA VAL A 74 -5.57 -4.00 1.38
C VAL A 74 -5.08 -3.04 2.46
N VAL A 75 -3.82 -2.67 2.39
CA VAL A 75 -3.23 -1.69 3.30
C VAL A 75 -3.01 -0.40 2.52
N ILE A 76 -3.65 0.68 2.96
CA ILE A 76 -3.55 1.97 2.30
C ILE A 76 -2.57 2.83 3.07
N THR A 77 -1.41 3.08 2.47
CA THR A 77 -0.37 3.96 3.01
C THR A 77 -0.22 5.22 2.17
N ALA A 78 -0.96 5.31 1.06
CA ALA A 78 -0.90 6.46 0.16
C ALA A 78 -1.38 7.73 0.86
N GLY A 79 -0.71 8.84 0.59
CA GLY A 79 -1.03 10.12 1.17
C GLY A 79 0.14 11.07 1.02
N LEU A 80 -0.11 12.34 1.27
CA LEU A 80 0.93 13.35 1.25
C LEU A 80 1.47 13.58 2.65
N PRO A 81 2.78 13.81 2.79
CA PRO A 81 3.35 14.26 4.05
C PRO A 81 2.96 15.72 4.30
N ARG A 82 2.97 16.12 5.56
CA ARG A 82 2.71 17.50 5.92
C ARG A 82 3.83 18.39 5.37
N LYS A 83 3.43 19.44 4.65
CA LYS A 83 4.37 20.41 4.09
C LYS A 83 4.35 21.69 4.93
N PRO A 84 5.45 22.48 4.91
CA PRO A 84 5.46 23.79 5.57
C PRO A 84 4.30 24.65 5.10
N GLY A 85 3.64 25.33 6.04
CA GLY A 85 2.49 26.18 5.74
C GLY A 85 1.17 25.45 5.63
N MET A 86 1.17 24.13 5.69
CA MET A 86 -0.05 23.33 5.62
C MET A 86 -0.58 23.08 7.02
N SER A 87 -1.86 23.36 7.23
CA SER A 87 -2.52 23.04 8.50
C SER A 87 -2.88 21.56 8.56
N ARG A 88 -3.20 21.08 9.76
CA ARG A 88 -3.69 19.71 9.91
C ARG A 88 -4.98 19.47 9.15
N MET A 89 -5.86 20.46 9.11
CA MET A 89 -7.12 20.35 8.34
C MET A 89 -6.85 20.24 6.86
N ASP A 90 -5.86 21.01 6.35
CA ASP A 90 -5.48 20.93 4.94
C ASP A 90 -4.97 19.53 4.62
N LEU A 91 -4.12 18.98 5.47
CA LEU A 91 -3.59 17.63 5.30
C LEU A 91 -4.70 16.58 5.35
N LEU A 92 -5.61 16.72 6.31
CA LEU A 92 -6.75 15.82 6.44
C LEU A 92 -7.60 15.80 5.17
N SER A 93 -7.91 16.99 4.64
CA SER A 93 -8.74 17.12 3.44
C SER A 93 -8.09 16.44 2.23
N VAL A 94 -6.80 16.68 2.03
CA VAL A 94 -6.06 16.08 0.91
C VAL A 94 -5.98 14.57 1.06
N ASN A 95 -5.60 14.09 2.23
CA ASN A 95 -5.43 12.65 2.45
C ASN A 95 -6.78 11.92 2.44
N ALA A 96 -7.84 12.54 2.93
CA ALA A 96 -9.18 11.95 2.85
C ALA A 96 -9.61 11.73 1.40
N ALA A 97 -9.34 12.71 0.53
CA ALA A 97 -9.64 12.58 -0.90
C ALA A 97 -8.85 11.45 -1.55
N ILE A 98 -7.57 11.31 -1.19
CA ILE A 98 -6.71 10.24 -1.71
C ILE A 98 -7.23 8.88 -1.27
N VAL A 99 -7.55 8.72 0.00
CA VAL A 99 -8.06 7.44 0.54
C VAL A 99 -9.40 7.08 -0.10
N GLU A 100 -10.27 8.08 -0.30
CA GLU A 100 -11.55 7.85 -0.95
C GLU A 100 -11.37 7.32 -2.37
N GLU A 101 -10.51 7.97 -3.16
CA GLU A 101 -10.24 7.55 -4.53
C GLU A 101 -9.62 6.16 -4.58
N VAL A 102 -8.63 5.90 -3.73
CA VAL A 102 -7.99 4.58 -3.64
C VAL A 102 -9.02 3.51 -3.30
N THR A 103 -9.87 3.78 -2.33
CA THR A 103 -10.90 2.81 -1.91
C THR A 103 -11.86 2.52 -3.05
N ARG A 104 -12.28 3.52 -3.80
CA ARG A 104 -13.15 3.33 -4.97
C ARG A 104 -12.49 2.42 -6.00
N GLU A 105 -11.21 2.61 -6.26
CA GLU A 105 -10.49 1.77 -7.21
C GLU A 105 -10.35 0.33 -6.71
N ILE A 106 -10.03 0.16 -5.43
CA ILE A 106 -9.87 -1.16 -4.84
C ILE A 106 -11.16 -1.98 -4.93
N VAL A 107 -12.30 -1.38 -4.64
CA VAL A 107 -13.57 -2.14 -4.64
C VAL A 107 -14.05 -2.50 -6.03
N LYS A 108 -13.50 -1.88 -7.07
CA LYS A 108 -13.80 -2.29 -8.46
C LYS A 108 -13.23 -3.66 -8.78
N TYR A 109 -12.12 -4.03 -8.15
CA TYR A 109 -11.38 -5.26 -8.47
C TYR A 109 -11.46 -6.32 -7.37
N SER A 110 -11.89 -5.95 -6.17
CA SER A 110 -11.97 -6.87 -5.04
C SER A 110 -13.35 -6.79 -4.39
N SER A 111 -14.00 -7.92 -4.20
CA SER A 111 -15.41 -7.97 -3.78
C SER A 111 -15.62 -7.78 -2.28
N ASN A 112 -14.67 -8.18 -1.47
CA ASN A 112 -14.82 -8.11 -0.01
C ASN A 112 -13.46 -7.96 0.70
N PRO A 113 -12.68 -6.93 0.35
CA PRO A 113 -11.37 -6.76 0.96
C PRO A 113 -11.49 -6.23 2.38
N LYS A 114 -10.57 -6.65 3.25
CA LYS A 114 -10.38 -6.02 4.55
C LYS A 114 -9.40 -4.87 4.33
N ILE A 115 -9.84 -3.66 4.65
CA ILE A 115 -9.04 -2.46 4.37
C ILE A 115 -8.46 -1.91 5.67
N ILE A 116 -7.14 -1.76 5.69
CA ILE A 116 -6.40 -1.16 6.81
C ILE A 116 -5.86 0.17 6.30
N VAL A 117 -6.29 1.26 6.91
CA VAL A 117 -5.85 2.61 6.53
C VAL A 117 -4.76 3.06 7.49
N VAL A 118 -3.57 3.28 6.95
CA VAL A 118 -2.42 3.77 7.71
C VAL A 118 -2.19 5.27 7.45
N THR A 119 -2.75 5.77 6.36
CA THR A 119 -2.66 7.18 5.97
C THR A 119 -3.06 8.09 7.14
N ASN A 120 -2.30 9.15 7.35
CA ASN A 120 -2.57 10.08 8.44
C ASN A 120 -3.84 10.90 8.16
N LEU A 121 -4.92 10.54 8.82
CA LEU A 121 -6.24 11.17 8.68
C LEU A 121 -6.78 11.69 10.01
N SER A 122 -6.22 11.27 11.13
CA SER A 122 -6.79 11.56 12.44
C SER A 122 -6.35 12.90 12.97
N LEU A 123 -7.29 13.65 13.53
CA LEU A 123 -7.01 14.85 14.29
C LEU A 123 -6.91 14.58 15.80
N ILE A 124 -7.33 13.39 16.22
CA ILE A 124 -7.39 13.05 17.65
C ILE A 124 -6.01 12.99 18.28
N HIS A 125 -5.04 12.49 17.53
CA HIS A 125 -3.67 12.31 18.04
C HIS A 125 -2.87 13.60 18.15
N ILE A 126 -3.49 14.73 17.86
CA ILE A 126 -2.84 16.03 18.01
C ILE A 126 -2.44 16.28 19.46
N SER A 127 -3.25 15.80 20.38
CA SER A 127 -3.05 16.00 21.81
C SER A 127 -2.13 14.95 22.45
N GLU A 128 -1.77 13.97 21.70
CA GLU A 128 -0.91 12.88 22.13
C GLU A 128 0.49 13.01 21.54
#